data_be55018bdb76b9f97a4fa27fcafcdeec
#
_entry.id   be55018bdb76b9f97a4fa27fcafcdeec
#
_cell.length_a   1.000
_cell.length_b   1.000
_cell.length_c   1.000
_cell.angle_alpha   90.00
_cell.angle_beta   90.00
_cell.angle_gamma   90.00
#
_symmetry.space_group_name_H-M   'P 1'
#
loop_
_entity.id
_entity.type
_entity.pdbx_description
1 polymer ?
#
loop_
_entity_poly.entity_id
_entity_poly.type
_entity_poly.pdbx_seq_one_letter_code
_entity_poly.pdbx_strand_id
1 'polypeptide(L)'
;MNQGTDIIRTALWIIGLFTLLSGVVGVSNIMLITVKERTHEFGIRKAIGASPWSILRLIITESIIITTFFGYIGMVLGIAANMYMDATIGNQQVDTGLFQAAMFVDPTVGLDVCIQATLVMIVAGTVAGFVPARRAAHIRPIEALRAE
;
A
#
# COMPACT_ATOMS: atom_id res chain seq x y z
N MET A 1 2.95 0.19 33.68
CA MET A 1 2.63 -0.13 32.28
C MET A 1 1.70 -1.32 32.33
N ASN A 2 0.49 -1.17 31.78
CA ASN A 2 -0.56 -2.18 31.96
C ASN A 2 -0.43 -3.25 30.86
N GLN A 3 -0.24 -4.51 31.27
CA GLN A 3 -0.14 -5.66 30.35
C GLN A 3 -1.32 -5.70 29.32
N GLY A 4 -2.49 -5.23 29.68
CA GLY A 4 -3.64 -5.15 28.78
C GLY A 4 -3.46 -4.20 27.59
N THR A 5 -2.84 -3.05 27.79
CA THR A 5 -2.58 -2.06 26.71
C THR A 5 -1.53 -2.57 25.72
N ASP A 6 -0.54 -3.30 26.21
CA ASP A 6 0.52 -3.87 25.34
C ASP A 6 -0.02 -5.00 24.46
N ILE A 7 -0.95 -5.82 25.00
CA ILE A 7 -1.62 -6.87 24.22
C ILE A 7 -2.47 -6.26 23.11
N ILE A 8 -3.29 -5.25 23.43
CA ILE A 8 -4.13 -4.55 22.42
C ILE A 8 -3.26 -3.91 21.34
N ARG A 9 -2.21 -3.22 21.74
CA ARG A 9 -1.27 -2.58 20.79
C ARG A 9 -0.62 -3.61 19.87
N THR A 10 -0.18 -4.73 20.41
CA THR A 10 0.41 -5.82 19.61
C THR A 10 -0.62 -6.42 18.64
N ALA A 11 -1.84 -6.65 19.09
CA ALA A 11 -2.92 -7.16 18.24
C ALA A 11 -3.22 -6.19 17.07
N LEU A 12 -3.30 -4.88 17.34
CA LEU A 12 -3.51 -3.85 16.31
C LEU A 12 -2.35 -3.80 15.30
N TRP A 13 -1.11 -3.96 15.76
CA TRP A 13 0.05 -4.05 14.86
C TRP A 13 -0.01 -5.27 13.94
N ILE A 14 -0.40 -6.43 14.48
CA ILE A 14 -0.56 -7.66 13.71
C ILE A 14 -1.65 -7.50 12.65
N ILE A 15 -2.82 -6.99 13.04
CA ILE A 15 -3.94 -6.74 12.11
C ILE A 15 -3.51 -5.76 11.02
N GLY A 16 -2.85 -4.66 11.38
CA GLY A 16 -2.35 -3.66 10.44
C GLY A 16 -1.36 -4.27 9.44
N LEU A 17 -0.45 -5.12 9.90
CA LEU A 17 0.51 -5.80 9.03
C LEU A 17 -0.18 -6.74 8.03
N PHE A 18 -1.13 -7.55 8.49
CA PHE A 18 -1.89 -8.44 7.59
C PHE A 18 -2.72 -7.67 6.57
N THR A 19 -3.33 -6.55 6.99
CA THR A 19 -4.07 -5.65 6.09
C THR A 19 -3.16 -5.05 5.03
N LEU A 20 -1.98 -4.59 5.43
CA LEU A 20 -0.96 -4.07 4.50
C LEU A 20 -0.52 -5.14 3.49
N LEU A 21 -0.22 -6.35 3.96
CA LEU A 21 0.16 -7.47 3.09
C LEU A 21 -0.95 -7.82 2.09
N SER A 22 -2.21 -7.83 2.52
CA SER A 22 -3.35 -8.02 1.64
C SER A 22 -3.43 -6.94 0.55
N GLY A 23 -3.21 -5.68 0.92
CA GLY A 23 -3.15 -4.57 -0.03
C GLY A 23 -2.00 -4.71 -1.04
N VAL A 24 -0.82 -5.10 -0.58
CA VAL A 24 0.35 -5.37 -1.45
C VAL A 24 0.03 -6.46 -2.49
N VAL A 25 -0.60 -7.55 -2.07
CA VAL A 25 -1.01 -8.63 -2.98
C VAL A 25 -2.06 -8.13 -3.97
N GLY A 26 -3.03 -7.32 -3.53
CA GLY A 26 -4.04 -6.71 -4.40
C GLY A 26 -3.43 -5.83 -5.49
N VAL A 27 -2.55 -4.90 -5.12
CA VAL A 27 -1.84 -4.04 -6.08
C VAL A 27 -0.98 -4.87 -7.03
N SER A 28 -0.25 -5.87 -6.52
CA SER A 28 0.57 -6.75 -7.35
C SER A 28 -0.26 -7.51 -8.39
N ASN A 29 -1.43 -8.00 -8.03
CA ASN A 29 -2.34 -8.69 -8.95
C ASN A 29 -2.85 -7.76 -10.07
N ILE A 30 -3.25 -6.53 -9.72
CA ILE A 30 -3.69 -5.53 -10.70
C ILE A 30 -2.54 -5.19 -11.65
N MET A 31 -1.35 -4.96 -11.14
CA MET A 31 -0.17 -4.66 -11.94
C MET A 31 0.24 -5.83 -12.86
N LEU A 32 0.05 -7.08 -12.42
CA LEU A 32 0.28 -8.26 -13.27
C LEU A 32 -0.68 -8.30 -14.47
N ILE A 33 -1.95 -7.94 -14.27
CA ILE A 33 -2.93 -7.85 -15.36
C ILE A 33 -2.53 -6.74 -16.32
N THR A 34 -2.21 -5.55 -15.81
CA THR A 34 -1.77 -4.41 -16.61
C THR A 34 -0.52 -4.74 -17.44
N VAL A 35 0.46 -5.44 -16.85
CA VAL A 35 1.67 -5.90 -17.57
C VAL A 35 1.30 -6.84 -18.72
N LYS A 36 0.35 -7.76 -18.51
CA LYS A 36 -0.12 -8.67 -19.57
C LYS A 36 -0.78 -7.90 -20.71
N GLU A 37 -1.64 -6.95 -20.41
CA GLU A 37 -2.31 -6.10 -21.41
C GLU A 37 -1.30 -5.25 -22.21
N ARG A 38 -0.23 -4.78 -21.57
CA ARG A 38 0.82 -3.96 -22.17
C ARG A 38 2.03 -4.75 -22.69
N THR A 39 1.93 -6.07 -22.76
CA THR A 39 3.03 -6.96 -23.18
C THR A 39 3.56 -6.59 -24.56
N HIS A 40 2.68 -6.26 -25.50
CA HIS A 40 3.04 -5.83 -26.86
C HIS A 40 3.89 -4.54 -26.85
N GLU A 41 3.50 -3.53 -26.07
CA GLU A 41 4.26 -2.27 -25.93
C GLU A 41 5.66 -2.52 -25.36
N PHE A 42 5.76 -3.36 -24.34
CA PHE A 42 7.05 -3.73 -23.74
C PHE A 42 7.93 -4.53 -24.71
N GLY A 43 7.32 -5.38 -25.52
CA GLY A 43 8.01 -6.12 -26.58
C GLY A 43 8.62 -5.19 -27.62
N ILE A 44 7.87 -4.19 -28.09
CA ILE A 44 8.36 -3.18 -29.03
C ILE A 44 9.52 -2.38 -28.43
N ARG A 45 9.36 -1.89 -27.21
CA ARG A 45 10.42 -1.14 -26.50
C ARG A 45 11.70 -1.95 -26.38
N LYS A 46 11.58 -3.24 -26.09
CA LYS A 46 12.73 -4.14 -25.97
C LYS A 46 13.37 -4.45 -27.32
N ALA A 47 12.57 -4.56 -28.39
CA ALA A 47 13.05 -4.74 -29.75
C ALA A 47 13.84 -3.52 -30.27
N ILE A 48 13.48 -2.30 -29.85
CA ILE A 48 14.19 -1.05 -30.17
C ILE A 48 15.47 -0.87 -29.32
N GLY A 49 15.73 -1.76 -28.36
CA GLY A 49 16.95 -1.76 -27.54
C GLY A 49 16.77 -1.25 -26.10
N ALA A 50 15.54 -1.15 -25.60
CA ALA A 50 15.32 -0.81 -24.19
C ALA A 50 15.88 -1.92 -23.27
N SER A 51 16.63 -1.52 -22.25
CA SER A 51 17.17 -2.46 -21.28
C SER A 51 16.05 -3.02 -20.38
N PRO A 52 16.17 -4.28 -19.90
CA PRO A 52 15.23 -4.85 -18.93
C PRO A 52 15.08 -4.00 -17.67
N TRP A 53 16.14 -3.33 -17.26
CA TRP A 53 16.18 -2.41 -16.13
C TRP A 53 15.27 -1.18 -16.31
N SER A 54 15.20 -0.65 -17.52
CA SER A 54 14.33 0.48 -17.86
C SER A 54 12.85 0.13 -17.67
N ILE A 55 12.44 -1.06 -18.11
CA ILE A 55 11.07 -1.55 -17.96
C ILE A 55 10.76 -1.82 -16.49
N LEU A 56 11.67 -2.46 -15.77
CA LEU A 56 11.54 -2.75 -14.36
C LEU A 56 11.35 -1.46 -13.53
N ARG A 57 12.18 -0.45 -13.77
CA ARG A 57 12.08 0.84 -13.09
C ARG A 57 10.77 1.56 -13.39
N LEU A 58 10.26 1.50 -14.61
CA LEU A 58 8.99 2.10 -15.01
C LEU A 58 7.82 1.52 -14.20
N ILE A 59 7.72 0.20 -14.11
CA ILE A 59 6.64 -0.50 -13.44
C ILE A 59 6.71 -0.30 -11.92
N ILE A 60 7.89 -0.34 -11.32
CA ILE A 60 8.06 -0.06 -9.90
C ILE A 60 7.64 1.39 -9.58
N THR A 61 8.03 2.35 -10.40
CA THR A 61 7.64 3.76 -10.21
C THR A 61 6.12 3.92 -10.30
N GLU A 62 5.48 3.29 -11.28
CA GLU A 62 4.03 3.30 -11.43
C GLU A 62 3.33 2.70 -10.20
N SER A 63 3.82 1.57 -9.69
CA SER A 63 3.32 0.93 -8.48
C SER A 63 3.45 1.82 -7.23
N ILE A 64 4.60 2.49 -7.06
CA ILE A 64 4.82 3.42 -5.94
C ILE A 64 3.85 4.60 -6.02
N ILE A 65 3.64 5.18 -7.21
CA ILE A 65 2.74 6.31 -7.41
C ILE A 65 1.31 5.92 -7.03
N ILE A 66 0.83 4.77 -7.54
CA ILE A 66 -0.52 4.27 -7.25
C ILE A 66 -0.68 4.02 -5.75
N THR A 67 0.25 3.29 -5.13
CA THR A 67 0.19 2.96 -3.71
C THR A 67 0.23 4.20 -2.84
N THR A 68 1.08 5.17 -3.17
CA THR A 68 1.19 6.42 -2.41
C THR A 68 -0.07 7.27 -2.55
N PHE A 69 -0.59 7.42 -3.76
CA PHE A 69 -1.79 8.22 -4.02
C PHE A 69 -3.01 7.68 -3.28
N PHE A 70 -3.32 6.40 -3.45
CA PHE A 70 -4.45 5.78 -2.77
C PHE A 70 -4.19 5.60 -1.26
N GLY A 71 -2.96 5.42 -0.85
CA GLY A 71 -2.57 5.38 0.55
C GLY A 71 -2.83 6.71 1.26
N TYR A 72 -2.53 7.85 0.64
CA TYR A 72 -2.87 9.17 1.19
C TYR A 72 -4.38 9.38 1.28
N ILE A 73 -5.14 8.97 0.26
CA ILE A 73 -6.61 9.02 0.32
C ILE A 73 -7.11 8.17 1.51
N GLY A 74 -6.59 6.95 1.68
CA GLY A 74 -6.93 6.08 2.79
C GLY A 74 -6.58 6.69 4.15
N MET A 75 -5.43 7.35 4.27
CA MET A 75 -5.00 8.04 5.49
C MET A 75 -5.95 9.19 5.83
N VAL A 76 -6.30 10.05 4.86
CA VAL A 76 -7.25 11.16 5.06
C VAL A 76 -8.62 10.65 5.48
N LEU A 77 -9.13 9.62 4.81
CA LEU A 77 -10.41 9.00 5.18
C LEU A 77 -10.36 8.35 6.57
N GLY A 78 -9.26 7.72 6.93
CA GLY A 78 -9.05 7.13 8.25
C GLY A 78 -9.05 8.17 9.38
N ILE A 79 -8.36 9.28 9.17
CA ILE A 79 -8.35 10.42 10.11
C ILE A 79 -9.76 11.02 10.24
N ALA A 80 -10.44 11.26 9.11
CA ALA A 80 -11.80 11.81 9.11
C ALA A 80 -12.78 10.88 9.83
N ALA A 81 -12.69 9.57 9.61
CA ALA A 81 -13.53 8.59 10.30
C ALA A 81 -13.27 8.58 11.82
N ASN A 82 -11.98 8.66 12.22
CA ASN A 82 -11.62 8.73 13.64
C ASN A 82 -12.15 9.99 14.31
N MET A 83 -12.02 11.16 13.67
CA MET A 83 -12.59 12.42 14.17
C MET A 83 -14.11 12.37 14.27
N TYR A 84 -14.78 11.77 13.30
CA TYR A 84 -16.24 11.59 13.33
C TYR A 84 -16.69 10.68 14.47
N MET A 85 -15.98 9.59 14.70
CA MET A 85 -16.25 8.69 15.83
C MET A 85 -16.04 9.38 17.18
N ASP A 86 -14.96 10.14 17.32
CA ASP A 86 -14.66 10.90 18.53
C ASP A 86 -15.77 11.93 18.82
N ALA A 87 -16.23 12.66 17.83
CA ALA A 87 -17.30 13.65 17.96
C ALA A 87 -18.67 13.02 18.32
N THR A 88 -18.93 11.78 17.88
CA THR A 88 -20.25 11.13 18.05
C THR A 88 -20.32 10.27 19.30
N ILE A 89 -19.23 9.57 19.63
CA ILE A 89 -19.17 8.57 20.72
C ILE A 89 -18.40 9.13 21.92
N GLY A 90 -17.45 10.04 21.70
CA GLY A 90 -16.64 10.66 22.77
C GLY A 90 -17.45 11.46 23.79
N ASN A 91 -18.67 11.91 23.45
CA ASN A 91 -19.59 12.57 24.36
C ASN A 91 -20.48 11.60 25.17
N GLN A 92 -20.48 10.32 24.84
CA GLN A 92 -21.11 9.29 25.67
C GLN A 92 -20.03 8.70 26.57
N GLN A 93 -20.02 9.09 27.82
CA GLN A 93 -19.27 8.41 28.89
C GLN A 93 -19.73 6.95 28.98
N VAL A 94 -19.26 6.12 28.07
CA VAL A 94 -19.40 4.66 28.22
C VAL A 94 -18.27 4.25 29.16
N ASP A 95 -18.62 4.15 30.42
CA ASP A 95 -17.76 3.79 31.56
C ASP A 95 -17.34 2.31 31.49
N THR A 96 -16.89 1.86 30.35
CA THR A 96 -16.35 0.52 30.15
C THR A 96 -14.85 0.65 29.96
N GLY A 97 -14.10 0.59 31.04
CA GLY A 97 -12.66 0.85 31.16
C GLY A 97 -11.73 0.14 30.16
N LEU A 98 -12.26 -0.73 29.32
CA LEU A 98 -11.52 -1.41 28.25
C LEU A 98 -11.48 -0.57 26.95
N PHE A 99 -12.54 0.21 26.68
CA PHE A 99 -12.64 1.03 25.46
C PHE A 99 -11.98 2.41 25.60
N GLN A 100 -11.88 2.94 26.82
CA GLN A 100 -11.21 4.23 27.06
C GLN A 100 -9.72 4.21 26.69
N ALA A 101 -9.02 3.10 26.91
CA ALA A 101 -7.59 3.00 26.61
C ALA A 101 -7.26 2.98 25.11
N ALA A 102 -8.22 2.66 24.25
CA ALA A 102 -8.01 2.55 22.81
C ALA A 102 -8.49 3.78 22.00
N MET A 103 -9.38 4.61 22.58
CA MET A 103 -10.02 5.73 21.86
C MET A 103 -9.45 7.11 22.15
N PHE A 104 -8.73 7.30 23.26
CA PHE A 104 -8.20 8.61 23.67
C PHE A 104 -6.70 8.74 23.46
N VAL A 105 -6.22 8.38 22.30
CA VAL A 105 -4.95 8.92 21.80
C VAL A 105 -5.30 10.14 20.95
N ASP A 106 -4.79 11.31 21.35
CA ASP A 106 -4.96 12.59 20.65
C ASP A 106 -5.05 12.40 19.12
N PRO A 107 -6.12 12.88 18.44
CA PRO A 107 -6.28 12.74 17.00
C PRO A 107 -5.32 13.61 16.20
N THR A 108 -4.39 14.30 16.84
CA THR A 108 -3.31 15.04 16.21
C THR A 108 -2.29 14.07 15.63
N VAL A 109 -2.50 13.72 14.37
CA VAL A 109 -1.50 12.94 13.61
C VAL A 109 -0.26 13.82 13.44
N GLY A 110 0.79 13.55 14.19
CA GLY A 110 2.05 14.27 14.13
C GLY A 110 2.73 14.11 12.77
N LEU A 111 3.58 15.06 12.38
CA LEU A 111 4.37 14.99 11.15
C LEU A 111 5.25 13.72 11.07
N ASP A 112 5.71 13.23 12.20
CA ASP A 112 6.46 11.97 12.34
C ASP A 112 5.65 10.76 11.90
N VAL A 113 4.36 10.68 12.22
CA VAL A 113 3.46 9.62 11.77
C VAL A 113 3.24 9.70 10.26
N CYS A 114 3.07 10.91 9.72
CA CYS A 114 2.93 11.11 8.27
C CYS A 114 4.18 10.66 7.50
N ILE A 115 5.37 10.95 8.02
CA ILE A 115 6.64 10.52 7.42
C ILE A 115 6.77 9.00 7.47
N GLN A 116 6.48 8.38 8.62
CA GLN A 116 6.51 6.92 8.78
C GLN A 116 5.51 6.24 7.83
N ALA A 117 4.28 6.74 7.73
CA ALA A 117 3.28 6.23 6.81
C ALA A 117 3.74 6.32 5.35
N THR A 118 4.32 7.46 4.95
CA THR A 118 4.86 7.66 3.60
C THR A 118 5.97 6.65 3.29
N LEU A 119 6.91 6.44 4.21
CA LEU A 119 7.97 5.44 4.04
C LEU A 119 7.40 4.02 3.89
N VAL A 120 6.43 3.65 4.71
CA VAL A 120 5.74 2.35 4.62
C VAL A 120 5.05 2.19 3.27
N MET A 121 4.38 3.23 2.77
CA MET A 121 3.72 3.21 1.44
C MET A 121 4.72 3.03 0.30
N ILE A 122 5.87 3.71 0.35
CA ILE A 122 6.93 3.56 -0.67
C ILE A 122 7.49 2.14 -0.66
N VAL A 123 7.77 1.58 0.52
CA VAL A 123 8.24 0.20 0.66
C VAL A 123 7.19 -0.78 0.14
N ALA A 124 5.94 -0.64 0.55
CA ALA A 124 4.84 -1.49 0.12
C ALA A 124 4.63 -1.44 -1.40
N GLY A 125 4.64 -0.23 -1.99
CA GLY A 125 4.54 -0.03 -3.44
C GLY A 125 5.71 -0.67 -4.21
N THR A 126 6.92 -0.55 -3.67
CA THR A 126 8.11 -1.20 -4.26
C THR A 126 7.97 -2.72 -4.26
N VAL A 127 7.56 -3.30 -3.13
CA VAL A 127 7.34 -4.75 -2.99
C VAL A 127 6.22 -5.22 -3.91
N ALA A 128 5.09 -4.49 -3.96
CA ALA A 128 3.95 -4.82 -4.81
C ALA A 128 4.31 -4.79 -6.30
N GLY A 129 5.13 -3.82 -6.73
CA GLY A 129 5.56 -3.66 -8.10
C GLY A 129 6.69 -4.61 -8.52
N PHE A 130 7.42 -5.20 -7.58
CA PHE A 130 8.61 -5.99 -7.89
C PHE A 130 8.31 -7.25 -8.70
N VAL A 131 7.28 -8.02 -8.33
CA VAL A 131 6.89 -9.26 -9.02
C VAL A 131 6.42 -8.97 -10.46
N PRO A 132 5.47 -8.06 -10.71
CA PRO A 132 5.04 -7.71 -12.06
C PRO A 132 6.16 -7.09 -12.89
N ALA A 133 7.00 -6.23 -12.28
CA ALA A 133 8.14 -5.62 -12.95
C ALA A 133 9.16 -6.66 -13.44
N ARG A 134 9.46 -7.65 -12.62
CA ARG A 134 10.35 -8.74 -13.00
C ARG A 134 9.76 -9.57 -14.13
N ARG A 135 8.47 -9.84 -14.13
CA ARG A 135 7.80 -10.55 -15.23
C ARG A 135 7.86 -9.76 -16.52
N ALA A 136 7.58 -8.47 -16.50
CA ALA A 136 7.66 -7.59 -17.66
C ALA A 136 9.09 -7.52 -18.25
N ALA A 137 10.09 -7.45 -17.39
CA ALA A 137 11.50 -7.39 -17.81
C ALA A 137 11.97 -8.67 -18.53
N HIS A 138 11.34 -9.83 -18.25
CA HIS A 138 11.69 -11.12 -18.84
C HIS A 138 10.89 -11.48 -20.10
N ILE A 139 9.99 -10.61 -20.58
CA ILE A 139 9.23 -10.83 -21.82
C ILE A 139 10.21 -10.84 -23.01
N ARG A 140 10.13 -11.90 -23.83
CA ARG A 140 10.91 -11.99 -25.07
C ARG A 140 10.20 -11.21 -26.18
N PRO A 141 10.91 -10.37 -26.98
CA PRO A 141 10.30 -9.57 -28.02
C PRO A 141 9.52 -10.42 -29.05
N ILE A 142 10.01 -11.62 -29.35
CA ILE A 142 9.39 -12.56 -30.31
C ILE A 142 8.04 -13.08 -29.80
N GLU A 143 7.94 -13.37 -28.49
CA GLU A 143 6.69 -13.84 -27.87
C GLU A 143 5.65 -12.72 -27.78
N ALA A 144 6.08 -11.48 -27.54
CA ALA A 144 5.22 -10.31 -27.48
C ALA A 144 4.60 -9.95 -28.86
N LEU A 145 5.34 -10.16 -29.96
CA LEU A 145 4.86 -9.93 -31.32
C LEU A 145 3.99 -11.07 -31.87
N ARG A 146 4.03 -12.25 -31.23
CA ARG A 146 3.28 -13.44 -31.63
C ARG A 146 1.96 -13.63 -30.84
N ALA A 147 1.72 -12.80 -29.85
CA ALA A 147 0.55 -12.85 -28.96
C ALA A 147 -0.70 -12.15 -29.54
N GLU A 148 -0.89 -12.18 -30.88
CA GLU A 148 -2.17 -11.89 -31.53
C GLU A 148 -2.96 -13.16 -31.80
#